data_da8e04eea91b70cc7d9b6e8f5a63dcc4
#
_entry.id   da8e04eea91b70cc7d9b6e8f5a63dcc4
#
_cell.length_a   1.000
_cell.length_b   1.000
_cell.length_c   1.000
_cell.angle_alpha   90.00
_cell.angle_beta   90.00
_cell.angle_gamma   90.00
#
_symmetry.space_group_name_H-M   'P 1'
#
loop_
_entity.id
_entity.type
_entity.pdbx_description
1 polymer ?
#
loop_
_entity_poly.entity_id
_entity_poly.type
_entity_poly.pdbx_seq_one_letter_code
_entity_poly.pdbx_strand_id
1 'polypeptide(L)'
;MNPIFPDHNVRFRLFSDDDLPQLPPMRWLVKGVLPESGLAAIYGPPSSGKSFLCFDLAIAIAMGMQWFGARVNSAPVVYLWLEGASGFRRRAEAWKTTKQQPLPEKFRYILQPFKLSEPADVHDLAQTLPAGAVVFIDTLNKAAPQTDENSSAEMGKLIDAARTLQAHTGGLVVLVHHTGKNQSAGLRGHSSLLGALDTAIEVTRDNSIRQWNLVKQKDGPDGLKHSFNLLEVALGTDIDGDPISSCCVSEVDADELFTNVSMPQGANQRIVMEALAPLFDAGSTGVEGTPPDSLSIDIEQAVATAASKLTCPSDKRNTRAREAISGMVSRGVLGSHEKWLWKRRNR
;
A
#
# COMPACT_ATOMS: atom_id res chain seq x y z
N MET A 1 -10.77 -17.14 27.96
CA MET A 1 -10.91 -18.58 27.65
C MET A 1 -11.59 -18.71 26.31
N ASN A 2 -11.04 -19.46 25.38
CA ASN A 2 -11.70 -19.74 24.10
C ASN A 2 -12.83 -20.75 24.37
N PRO A 3 -14.11 -20.41 24.20
CA PRO A 3 -15.23 -21.29 24.57
C PRO A 3 -15.29 -22.61 23.76
N ILE A 4 -14.51 -22.73 22.69
CA ILE A 4 -14.50 -23.91 21.81
C ILE A 4 -13.57 -24.99 22.32
N PHE A 5 -12.65 -24.72 23.26
CA PHE A 5 -11.68 -25.70 23.79
C PHE A 5 -11.75 -25.76 25.32
N PRO A 6 -12.85 -26.25 25.90
CA PRO A 6 -13.01 -26.28 27.37
C PRO A 6 -12.19 -27.35 28.08
N ASP A 7 -11.65 -28.33 27.37
CA ASP A 7 -10.97 -29.49 27.97
C ASP A 7 -9.45 -29.43 27.80
N HIS A 8 -8.73 -29.08 28.86
CA HIS A 8 -7.27 -28.94 28.86
C HIS A 8 -6.53 -30.30 28.76
N ASN A 9 -7.25 -31.43 28.77
CA ASN A 9 -6.64 -32.77 28.78
C ASN A 9 -6.57 -33.45 27.40
N VAL A 10 -7.21 -32.88 26.36
CA VAL A 10 -7.22 -33.45 25.00
C VAL A 10 -6.42 -32.55 24.04
N ARG A 11 -5.27 -33.08 23.60
CA ARG A 11 -4.40 -32.37 22.67
C ARG A 11 -5.05 -32.07 21.29
N PHE A 12 -5.89 -33.02 20.81
CA PHE A 12 -6.58 -32.90 19.51
C PHE A 12 -8.06 -33.21 19.70
N ARG A 13 -8.93 -32.29 19.30
CA ARG A 13 -10.38 -32.48 19.27
C ARG A 13 -10.81 -32.81 17.84
N LEU A 14 -11.61 -33.84 17.66
CA LEU A 14 -12.29 -34.13 16.40
C LEU A 14 -13.64 -33.40 16.38
N PHE A 15 -13.91 -32.75 15.28
CA PHE A 15 -15.17 -32.06 15.00
C PHE A 15 -15.94 -32.86 13.94
N SER A 16 -17.26 -32.86 14.04
CA SER A 16 -18.20 -33.41 13.07
C SER A 16 -18.94 -32.30 12.33
N ASP A 17 -19.80 -32.65 11.38
CA ASP A 17 -20.67 -31.70 10.67
C ASP A 17 -21.61 -30.97 11.64
N ASP A 18 -22.09 -31.63 12.66
CA ASP A 18 -22.97 -31.07 13.71
C ASP A 18 -22.28 -30.00 14.57
N ASP A 19 -20.95 -29.95 14.60
CA ASP A 19 -20.18 -28.94 15.30
C ASP A 19 -19.98 -27.68 14.50
N LEU A 20 -20.12 -27.71 13.16
CA LEU A 20 -19.86 -26.58 12.26
C LEU A 20 -20.65 -25.30 12.61
N PRO A 21 -21.96 -25.36 12.96
CA PRO A 21 -22.71 -24.17 13.33
C PRO A 21 -22.21 -23.48 14.63
N GLN A 22 -21.46 -24.22 15.45
CA GLN A 22 -20.91 -23.73 16.72
C GLN A 22 -19.51 -23.11 16.54
N LEU A 23 -18.86 -23.31 15.39
CA LEU A 23 -17.58 -22.69 15.12
C LEU A 23 -17.76 -21.16 14.97
N PRO A 24 -16.83 -20.35 15.51
CA PRO A 24 -16.94 -18.91 15.42
C PRO A 24 -16.88 -18.47 13.94
N PRO A 25 -17.76 -17.57 13.54
CA PRO A 25 -17.68 -16.99 12.21
C PRO A 25 -16.37 -16.22 12.04
N MET A 26 -15.88 -16.12 10.80
CA MET A 26 -14.76 -15.25 10.46
C MET A 26 -15.02 -13.83 10.92
N ARG A 27 -14.07 -13.26 11.64
CA ARG A 27 -14.11 -11.87 12.09
C ARG A 27 -13.05 -11.06 11.39
N TRP A 28 -13.41 -9.82 11.08
CA TRP A 28 -12.54 -8.86 10.43
C TRP A 28 -12.06 -7.81 11.42
N LEU A 29 -10.78 -7.52 11.40
CA LEU A 29 -10.21 -6.34 12.04
C LEU A 29 -10.46 -5.11 11.17
N VAL A 30 -10.11 -5.21 9.88
CA VAL A 30 -10.45 -4.25 8.84
C VAL A 30 -11.28 -4.99 7.80
N LYS A 31 -12.54 -4.60 7.65
CA LYS A 31 -13.52 -5.35 6.84
C LYS A 31 -13.05 -5.57 5.41
N GLY A 32 -12.92 -6.83 5.02
CA GLY A 32 -12.48 -7.22 3.68
C GLY A 32 -10.97 -7.09 3.43
N VAL A 33 -10.19 -6.60 4.42
CA VAL A 33 -8.75 -6.35 4.26
C VAL A 33 -7.93 -7.18 5.25
N LEU A 34 -8.19 -7.05 6.55
CA LEU A 34 -7.41 -7.75 7.59
C LEU A 34 -8.33 -8.59 8.47
N PRO A 35 -8.00 -9.88 8.71
CA PRO A 35 -8.70 -10.70 9.69
C PRO A 35 -8.40 -10.21 11.11
N GLU A 36 -9.25 -10.56 12.07
CA GLU A 36 -9.05 -10.24 13.49
C GLU A 36 -7.82 -10.94 14.07
N SER A 37 -7.46 -12.10 13.55
CA SER A 37 -6.34 -12.94 14.02
C SER A 37 -5.63 -13.59 12.84
N GLY A 38 -4.33 -13.84 12.99
CA GLY A 38 -3.51 -14.49 11.97
C GLY A 38 -2.19 -13.77 11.67
N LEU A 39 -1.64 -13.99 10.48
CA LEU A 39 -0.44 -13.34 10.00
C LEU A 39 -0.73 -12.52 8.75
N ALA A 40 -0.27 -11.27 8.71
CA ALA A 40 -0.35 -10.41 7.54
C ALA A 40 1.03 -9.85 7.18
N ALA A 41 1.21 -9.45 5.92
CA ALA A 41 2.37 -8.67 5.51
C ALA A 41 1.96 -7.43 4.73
N ILE A 42 2.68 -6.33 4.96
CA ILE A 42 2.64 -5.11 4.15
C ILE A 42 4.03 -4.93 3.55
N TYR A 43 4.15 -5.02 2.24
CA TYR A 43 5.46 -5.04 1.59
C TYR A 43 5.50 -4.12 0.36
N GLY A 44 6.70 -3.85 -0.13
CA GLY A 44 6.92 -3.04 -1.32
C GLY A 44 8.35 -2.49 -1.39
N PRO A 45 8.73 -1.78 -2.45
CA PRO A 45 10.08 -1.24 -2.61
C PRO A 45 10.43 -0.20 -1.54
N PRO A 46 11.71 0.08 -1.30
CA PRO A 46 12.13 1.20 -0.47
C PRO A 46 11.45 2.50 -0.91
N SER A 47 11.14 3.38 0.03
CA SER A 47 10.50 4.69 -0.23
C SER A 47 9.10 4.65 -0.86
N SER A 48 8.45 3.48 -0.93
CA SER A 48 7.05 3.38 -1.39
C SER A 48 6.02 3.96 -0.41
N GLY A 49 6.41 4.24 0.83
CA GLY A 49 5.52 4.78 1.86
C GLY A 49 4.93 3.75 2.82
N LYS A 50 5.41 2.49 2.78
CA LYS A 50 4.92 1.39 3.65
C LYS A 50 4.77 1.75 5.10
N SER A 51 5.85 2.23 5.72
CA SER A 51 5.82 2.52 7.16
C SER A 51 4.94 3.71 7.52
N PHE A 52 4.65 4.64 6.58
CA PHE A 52 3.63 5.67 6.79
C PHE A 52 2.24 5.06 6.74
N LEU A 53 1.98 4.20 5.76
CA LEU A 53 0.71 3.48 5.63
C LEU A 53 0.46 2.56 6.84
N CYS A 54 1.50 1.83 7.30
CA CYS A 54 1.40 0.97 8.48
C CYS A 54 1.10 1.76 9.75
N PHE A 55 1.73 2.93 9.92
CA PHE A 55 1.49 3.81 11.06
C PHE A 55 0.06 4.35 11.05
N ASP A 56 -0.43 4.79 9.90
CA ASP A 56 -1.81 5.25 9.71
C ASP A 56 -2.84 4.15 10.01
N LEU A 57 -2.62 2.95 9.44
CA LEU A 57 -3.45 1.77 9.70
C LEU A 57 -3.45 1.38 11.19
N ALA A 58 -2.28 1.38 11.83
CA ALA A 58 -2.12 1.05 13.24
C ALA A 58 -2.94 1.98 14.15
N ILE A 59 -2.93 3.28 13.83
CA ILE A 59 -3.74 4.26 14.57
C ILE A 59 -5.23 4.09 14.27
N ALA A 60 -5.60 3.86 13.00
CA ALA A 60 -6.99 3.60 12.63
C ALA A 60 -7.55 2.38 13.38
N ILE A 61 -6.76 1.31 13.52
CA ILE A 61 -7.13 0.12 14.32
C ILE A 61 -7.27 0.48 15.81
N ALA A 62 -6.32 1.20 16.39
CA ALA A 62 -6.38 1.56 17.81
C ALA A 62 -7.62 2.42 18.13
N MET A 63 -8.05 3.26 17.20
CA MET A 63 -9.22 4.13 17.35
C MET A 63 -10.54 3.47 16.91
N GLY A 64 -10.51 2.44 16.06
CA GLY A 64 -11.71 1.92 15.39
C GLY A 64 -12.25 2.87 14.33
N MET A 65 -11.39 3.68 13.72
CA MET A 65 -11.75 4.61 12.65
C MET A 65 -11.75 3.91 11.30
N GLN A 66 -12.64 4.31 10.41
CA GLN A 66 -12.62 3.84 9.02
C GLN A 66 -11.23 4.05 8.40
N TRP A 67 -10.81 3.10 7.56
CA TRP A 67 -9.56 3.13 6.85
C TRP A 67 -9.82 2.81 5.37
N PHE A 68 -9.58 3.76 4.50
CA PHE A 68 -9.92 3.69 3.06
C PHE A 68 -11.36 3.19 2.83
N GLY A 69 -12.31 3.79 3.55
CA GLY A 69 -13.73 3.43 3.47
C GLY A 69 -14.11 2.11 4.16
N ALA A 70 -13.14 1.26 4.53
CA ALA A 70 -13.41 0.01 5.24
C ALA A 70 -13.71 0.24 6.72
N ARG A 71 -14.70 -0.49 7.26
CA ARG A 71 -14.98 -0.50 8.70
C ARG A 71 -13.85 -1.19 9.46
N VAL A 72 -13.44 -0.60 10.57
CA VAL A 72 -12.37 -1.10 11.44
C VAL A 72 -12.92 -1.42 12.82
N ASN A 73 -12.62 -2.60 13.33
CA ASN A 73 -12.86 -2.96 14.71
C ASN A 73 -11.66 -2.53 15.56
N SER A 74 -11.93 -1.80 16.66
CA SER A 74 -10.87 -1.32 17.52
C SER A 74 -10.20 -2.47 18.29
N ALA A 75 -8.86 -2.49 18.28
CA ALA A 75 -8.05 -3.42 19.03
C ALA A 75 -6.84 -2.73 19.66
N PRO A 76 -6.22 -3.30 20.71
CA PRO A 76 -4.91 -2.84 21.17
C PRO A 76 -3.88 -3.01 20.06
N VAL A 77 -2.99 -2.02 19.90
CA VAL A 77 -1.91 -2.06 18.91
C VAL A 77 -0.57 -1.91 19.61
N VAL A 78 0.38 -2.78 19.28
CA VAL A 78 1.78 -2.65 19.69
C VAL A 78 2.64 -2.56 18.43
N TYR A 79 3.29 -1.41 18.25
CA TYR A 79 4.10 -1.14 17.07
C TYR A 79 5.61 -1.21 17.42
N LEU A 80 6.29 -2.21 16.88
CA LEU A 80 7.75 -2.32 17.00
C LEU A 80 8.39 -1.50 15.89
N TRP A 81 8.91 -0.34 16.26
CA TRP A 81 9.61 0.56 15.36
C TRP A 81 11.13 0.34 15.46
N LEU A 82 11.70 -0.41 14.50
CA LEU A 82 13.09 -0.85 14.55
C LEU A 82 14.06 0.00 13.69
N GLU A 83 13.55 1.08 13.07
CA GLU A 83 14.34 1.96 12.19
C GLU A 83 14.81 3.29 12.85
N GLY A 84 14.78 3.35 14.19
CA GLY A 84 15.31 4.50 14.92
C GLY A 84 14.24 5.46 15.46
N ALA A 85 14.43 5.88 16.71
CA ALA A 85 13.45 6.64 17.49
C ALA A 85 13.12 8.03 16.89
N SER A 86 14.08 8.70 16.26
CA SER A 86 13.88 10.04 15.71
C SER A 86 12.88 10.06 14.56
N GLY A 87 12.91 9.04 13.69
CA GLY A 87 11.94 8.89 12.61
C GLY A 87 10.52 8.66 13.11
N PHE A 88 10.37 7.85 14.16
CA PHE A 88 9.08 7.61 14.81
C PHE A 88 8.50 8.90 15.39
N ARG A 89 9.32 9.65 16.18
CA ARG A 89 8.89 10.90 16.79
C ARG A 89 8.32 11.87 15.76
N ARG A 90 9.03 12.11 14.65
CA ARG A 90 8.59 13.04 13.61
C ARG A 90 7.24 12.61 12.99
N ARG A 91 7.03 11.31 12.75
CA ARG A 91 5.75 10.81 12.21
C ARG A 91 4.61 10.98 13.21
N ALA A 92 4.86 10.64 14.47
CA ALA A 92 3.87 10.82 15.53
C ALA A 92 3.47 12.30 15.67
N GLU A 93 4.45 13.23 15.66
CA GLU A 93 4.18 14.66 15.74
C GLU A 93 3.42 15.15 14.48
N ALA A 94 3.79 14.72 13.28
CA ALA A 94 3.07 15.08 12.06
C ALA A 94 1.60 14.61 12.11
N TRP A 95 1.36 13.38 12.54
CA TRP A 95 0.00 12.88 12.72
C TRP A 95 -0.80 13.68 13.76
N LYS A 96 -0.22 13.95 14.94
CA LYS A 96 -0.85 14.76 15.99
C LYS A 96 -1.18 16.17 15.50
N THR A 97 -0.26 16.80 14.78
CA THR A 97 -0.46 18.13 14.19
C THR A 97 -1.59 18.11 13.16
N THR A 98 -1.62 17.12 12.28
CA THR A 98 -2.65 17.02 11.23
C THR A 98 -4.03 16.69 11.80
N LYS A 99 -4.11 15.79 12.75
CA LYS A 99 -5.39 15.35 13.35
C LYS A 99 -5.82 16.16 14.56
N GLN A 100 -4.95 17.04 15.08
CA GLN A 100 -5.15 17.88 16.28
C GLN A 100 -5.62 17.10 17.51
N GLN A 101 -5.05 15.91 17.70
CA GLN A 101 -5.36 15.03 18.83
C GLN A 101 -4.13 14.20 19.24
N PRO A 102 -4.07 13.73 20.50
CA PRO A 102 -3.00 12.83 20.94
C PRO A 102 -3.10 11.46 20.25
N LEU A 103 -2.00 10.70 20.30
CA LEU A 103 -2.04 9.29 19.90
C LEU A 103 -3.03 8.54 20.80
N PRO A 104 -3.81 7.58 20.22
CA PRO A 104 -4.83 6.86 20.98
C PRO A 104 -4.23 6.01 22.11
N GLU A 105 -4.96 5.86 23.19
CA GLU A 105 -4.52 5.11 24.37
C GLU A 105 -4.22 3.65 24.07
N LYS A 106 -4.96 3.04 23.13
CA LYS A 106 -4.74 1.66 22.69
C LYS A 106 -3.52 1.48 21.78
N PHE A 107 -2.86 2.55 21.35
CA PHE A 107 -1.65 2.50 20.56
C PHE A 107 -0.42 2.58 21.47
N ARG A 108 0.38 1.53 21.49
CA ARG A 108 1.66 1.45 22.20
C ARG A 108 2.77 1.16 21.20
N TYR A 109 4.00 1.55 21.52
CA TYR A 109 5.14 1.33 20.63
C TYR A 109 6.37 0.92 21.40
N ILE A 110 7.25 0.19 20.73
CA ILE A 110 8.54 -0.28 21.24
C ILE A 110 9.61 0.28 20.31
N LEU A 111 10.62 0.93 20.90
CA LEU A 111 11.77 1.53 20.21
C LEU A 111 13.08 0.80 20.49
N GLN A 112 13.05 -0.15 21.42
CA GLN A 112 14.19 -0.98 21.76
C GLN A 112 14.50 -1.96 20.63
N PRO A 113 15.76 -2.39 20.48
CA PRO A 113 16.11 -3.49 19.59
C PRO A 113 15.31 -4.75 19.92
N PHE A 114 14.84 -5.41 18.91
CA PHE A 114 14.07 -6.67 18.99
C PHE A 114 14.50 -7.58 17.85
N LYS A 115 14.74 -8.86 18.14
CA LYS A 115 15.09 -9.86 17.15
C LYS A 115 14.06 -10.97 17.13
N LEU A 116 13.30 -11.04 16.04
CA LEU A 116 12.32 -12.11 15.81
C LEU A 116 13.00 -13.47 15.66
N SER A 117 14.29 -13.50 15.30
CA SER A 117 15.10 -14.72 15.23
C SER A 117 15.56 -15.26 16.59
N GLU A 118 15.41 -14.47 17.68
CA GLU A 118 15.87 -14.83 19.01
C GLU A 118 14.66 -15.30 19.87
N PRO A 119 14.61 -16.56 20.27
CA PRO A 119 13.48 -17.08 21.07
C PRO A 119 13.25 -16.34 22.38
N ALA A 120 14.33 -15.83 23.03
CA ALA A 120 14.22 -15.06 24.26
C ALA A 120 13.48 -13.74 24.03
N ASP A 121 13.84 -12.97 22.99
CA ASP A 121 13.17 -11.72 22.63
C ASP A 121 11.68 -11.96 22.34
N VAL A 122 11.38 -13.03 21.62
CA VAL A 122 9.98 -13.41 21.28
C VAL A 122 9.19 -13.75 22.53
N HIS A 123 9.80 -14.50 23.47
CA HIS A 123 9.17 -14.86 24.73
C HIS A 123 8.90 -13.62 25.59
N ASP A 124 9.91 -12.78 25.79
CA ASP A 124 9.82 -11.57 26.62
C ASP A 124 8.80 -10.58 26.04
N LEU A 125 8.81 -10.38 24.72
CA LEU A 125 7.79 -9.58 24.06
C LEU A 125 6.40 -10.15 24.30
N ALA A 126 6.19 -11.47 24.08
CA ALA A 126 4.91 -12.11 24.26
C ALA A 126 4.30 -11.83 25.64
N GLN A 127 5.13 -11.85 26.72
CA GLN A 127 4.66 -11.56 28.08
C GLN A 127 4.16 -10.12 28.28
N THR A 128 4.56 -9.19 27.42
CA THR A 128 4.17 -7.78 27.52
C THR A 128 2.95 -7.43 26.65
N LEU A 129 2.58 -8.31 25.73
CA LEU A 129 1.50 -8.05 24.77
C LEU A 129 0.12 -8.25 25.41
N PRO A 130 -0.82 -7.30 25.26
CA PRO A 130 -2.19 -7.48 25.70
C PRO A 130 -2.95 -8.49 24.82
N ALA A 131 -3.94 -9.15 25.39
CA ALA A 131 -4.83 -10.06 24.65
C ALA A 131 -5.54 -9.32 23.50
N GLY A 132 -5.65 -9.97 22.35
CA GLY A 132 -6.23 -9.41 21.12
C GLY A 132 -5.37 -8.33 20.45
N ALA A 133 -4.10 -8.17 20.87
CA ALA A 133 -3.23 -7.15 20.30
C ALA A 133 -2.90 -7.40 18.83
N VAL A 134 -2.87 -6.31 18.06
CA VAL A 134 -2.30 -6.27 16.72
C VAL A 134 -0.84 -5.81 16.84
N VAL A 135 0.08 -6.66 16.41
CA VAL A 135 1.52 -6.42 16.54
C VAL A 135 2.11 -6.08 15.18
N PHE A 136 2.61 -4.86 15.02
CA PHE A 136 3.35 -4.46 13.83
C PHE A 136 4.85 -4.62 14.08
N ILE A 137 5.56 -5.29 13.14
CA ILE A 137 7.03 -5.44 13.16
C ILE A 137 7.59 -4.70 11.94
N ASP A 138 8.13 -3.50 12.16
CA ASP A 138 8.62 -2.60 11.10
C ASP A 138 10.13 -2.32 11.26
N THR A 139 10.96 -3.04 10.53
CA THR A 139 10.70 -4.00 9.45
C THR A 139 11.18 -5.40 9.83
N LEU A 140 10.68 -6.43 9.11
CA LEU A 140 11.12 -7.82 9.27
C LEU A 140 12.63 -7.95 9.09
N ASN A 141 13.22 -7.25 8.11
CA ASN A 141 14.67 -7.28 7.89
C ASN A 141 15.45 -6.73 9.09
N LYS A 142 14.92 -5.72 9.81
CA LYS A 142 15.54 -5.21 11.04
C LYS A 142 15.35 -6.15 12.23
N ALA A 143 14.23 -6.88 12.25
CA ALA A 143 13.96 -7.89 13.27
C ALA A 143 14.74 -9.19 13.04
N ALA A 144 15.30 -9.42 11.84
CA ALA A 144 16.05 -10.62 11.51
C ALA A 144 17.28 -10.31 10.62
N PRO A 145 18.26 -9.51 11.11
CA PRO A 145 19.30 -8.90 10.26
C PRO A 145 20.31 -9.90 9.68
N GLN A 146 20.45 -11.08 10.26
CA GLN A 146 21.41 -12.11 9.84
C GLN A 146 20.75 -13.34 9.19
N THR A 147 19.45 -13.28 8.94
CA THR A 147 18.68 -14.38 8.37
C THR A 147 18.80 -14.39 6.86
N ASP A 148 19.10 -15.53 6.27
CA ASP A 148 18.97 -15.74 4.84
C ASP A 148 17.48 -15.87 4.47
N GLU A 149 16.90 -14.77 4.01
CA GLU A 149 15.48 -14.70 3.66
C GLU A 149 15.09 -15.66 2.51
N ASN A 150 16.06 -16.19 1.74
CA ASN A 150 15.81 -17.16 0.68
C ASN A 150 15.86 -18.61 1.18
N SER A 151 16.35 -18.84 2.38
CA SER A 151 16.35 -20.14 3.03
C SER A 151 14.97 -20.49 3.55
N SER A 152 14.38 -21.59 3.07
CA SER A 152 13.09 -22.11 3.58
C SER A 152 13.15 -22.40 5.07
N ALA A 153 14.26 -22.94 5.56
CA ALA A 153 14.43 -23.31 6.96
C ALA A 153 14.48 -22.06 7.86
N GLU A 154 15.21 -21.03 7.46
CA GLU A 154 15.32 -19.79 8.23
C GLU A 154 14.03 -18.99 8.19
N MET A 155 13.41 -18.87 7.02
CA MET A 155 12.10 -18.24 6.90
C MET A 155 11.03 -18.98 7.72
N GLY A 156 11.09 -20.32 7.76
CA GLY A 156 10.23 -21.13 8.61
C GLY A 156 10.32 -20.76 10.10
N LYS A 157 11.55 -20.54 10.61
CA LYS A 157 11.75 -20.09 12.00
C LYS A 157 11.13 -18.73 12.28
N LEU A 158 11.25 -17.78 11.34
CA LEU A 158 10.65 -16.44 11.49
C LEU A 158 9.11 -16.51 11.48
N ILE A 159 8.54 -17.37 10.63
CA ILE A 159 7.10 -17.61 10.57
C ILE A 159 6.63 -18.22 11.89
N ASP A 160 7.34 -19.19 12.43
CA ASP A 160 6.99 -19.84 13.71
C ASP A 160 7.11 -18.85 14.88
N ALA A 161 8.12 -18.00 14.89
CA ALA A 161 8.26 -16.92 15.88
C ALA A 161 7.09 -15.93 15.81
N ALA A 162 6.70 -15.49 14.61
CA ALA A 162 5.54 -14.63 14.43
C ALA A 162 4.22 -15.32 14.86
N ARG A 163 4.07 -16.64 14.59
CA ARG A 163 2.93 -17.44 15.06
C ARG A 163 2.91 -17.59 16.57
N THR A 164 4.07 -17.64 17.22
CA THR A 164 4.16 -17.66 18.69
C THR A 164 3.58 -16.38 19.28
N LEU A 165 3.94 -15.21 18.75
CA LEU A 165 3.35 -13.93 19.17
C LEU A 165 1.84 -13.89 18.90
N GLN A 166 1.42 -14.35 17.71
CA GLN A 166 0.02 -14.41 17.32
C GLN A 166 -0.79 -15.31 18.26
N ALA A 167 -0.28 -16.51 18.55
CA ALA A 167 -0.96 -17.46 19.44
C ALA A 167 -1.08 -16.93 20.88
N HIS A 168 -0.06 -16.20 21.35
CA HIS A 168 -0.08 -15.59 22.68
C HIS A 168 -1.14 -14.48 22.80
N THR A 169 -1.24 -13.61 21.80
CA THR A 169 -2.21 -12.52 21.83
C THR A 169 -3.62 -12.94 21.40
N GLY A 170 -3.73 -13.95 20.55
CA GLY A 170 -4.96 -14.27 19.81
C GLY A 170 -5.32 -13.27 18.74
N GLY A 171 -4.48 -12.24 18.52
CA GLY A 171 -4.67 -11.15 17.56
C GLY A 171 -3.93 -11.35 16.23
N LEU A 172 -3.58 -10.27 15.58
CA LEU A 172 -2.92 -10.25 14.26
C LEU A 172 -1.45 -9.81 14.39
N VAL A 173 -0.53 -10.50 13.71
CA VAL A 173 0.85 -10.03 13.53
C VAL A 173 1.02 -9.53 12.10
N VAL A 174 1.48 -8.28 11.95
CA VAL A 174 1.70 -7.60 10.67
C VAL A 174 3.21 -7.42 10.46
N LEU A 175 3.75 -8.11 9.47
CA LEU A 175 5.15 -8.03 9.08
C LEU A 175 5.32 -6.96 8.00
N VAL A 176 6.10 -5.93 8.27
CA VAL A 176 6.46 -4.93 7.26
C VAL A 176 7.74 -5.37 6.57
N HIS A 177 7.70 -5.53 5.25
CA HIS A 177 8.82 -6.12 4.51
C HIS A 177 9.10 -5.42 3.19
N HIS A 178 10.17 -5.82 2.52
CA HIS A 178 10.55 -5.28 1.21
C HIS A 178 10.18 -6.23 0.08
N THR A 179 10.07 -5.70 -1.14
CA THR A 179 10.10 -6.52 -2.36
C THR A 179 11.52 -7.03 -2.62
N GLY A 180 11.66 -8.14 -3.36
CA GLY A 180 12.93 -8.61 -3.87
C GLY A 180 13.59 -7.62 -4.86
N LYS A 181 14.83 -7.90 -5.26
CA LYS A 181 15.53 -7.11 -6.30
C LYS A 181 14.74 -7.10 -7.62
N ASN A 182 14.09 -8.19 -7.95
CA ASN A 182 13.10 -8.25 -9.02
C ASN A 182 11.72 -7.91 -8.44
N GLN A 183 11.26 -6.69 -8.67
CA GLN A 183 9.99 -6.19 -8.13
C GLN A 183 8.78 -7.00 -8.64
N SER A 184 8.86 -7.56 -9.85
CA SER A 184 7.80 -8.42 -10.41
C SER A 184 7.67 -9.77 -9.70
N ALA A 185 8.66 -10.18 -8.89
CA ALA A 185 8.60 -11.39 -8.08
C ALA A 185 7.79 -11.22 -6.78
N GLY A 186 7.32 -10.01 -6.46
CA GLY A 186 6.49 -9.73 -5.28
C GLY A 186 7.28 -9.68 -3.97
N LEU A 187 6.68 -10.23 -2.90
CA LEU A 187 7.26 -10.27 -1.55
C LEU A 187 8.64 -10.94 -1.55
N ARG A 188 9.63 -10.24 -0.96
CA ARG A 188 11.00 -10.77 -0.84
C ARG A 188 11.06 -11.99 0.08
N GLY A 189 11.98 -12.91 -0.25
CA GLY A 189 12.26 -14.10 0.53
C GLY A 189 11.64 -15.36 -0.06
N HIS A 190 11.73 -16.45 0.70
CA HIS A 190 11.21 -17.75 0.27
C HIS A 190 9.68 -17.73 0.16
N SER A 191 9.13 -18.41 -0.83
CA SER A 191 7.68 -18.48 -1.11
C SER A 191 6.83 -18.98 0.08
N SER A 192 7.48 -19.68 1.04
CA SER A 192 6.83 -20.11 2.29
C SER A 192 6.26 -18.94 3.11
N LEU A 193 6.90 -17.74 3.06
CA LEU A 193 6.35 -16.59 3.77
C LEU A 193 4.99 -16.21 3.21
N LEU A 194 4.90 -15.98 1.89
CA LEU A 194 3.60 -15.66 1.27
C LEU A 194 2.57 -16.77 1.51
N GLY A 195 3.01 -18.05 1.46
CA GLY A 195 2.16 -19.20 1.76
C GLY A 195 1.57 -19.17 3.17
N ALA A 196 2.35 -18.73 4.16
CA ALA A 196 1.97 -18.71 5.58
C ALA A 196 1.06 -17.54 5.97
N LEU A 197 0.99 -16.48 5.17
CA LEU A 197 0.17 -15.29 5.45
C LEU A 197 -1.31 -15.55 5.18
N ASP A 198 -2.18 -14.98 5.98
CA ASP A 198 -3.61 -14.91 5.74
C ASP A 198 -3.94 -13.72 4.82
N THR A 199 -3.18 -12.63 4.92
CA THR A 199 -3.33 -11.43 4.09
C THR A 199 -1.97 -10.88 3.67
N ALA A 200 -1.88 -10.40 2.41
CA ALA A 200 -0.71 -9.67 1.93
C ALA A 200 -1.13 -8.41 1.17
N ILE A 201 -0.53 -7.29 1.53
CA ILE A 201 -0.75 -5.97 0.93
C ILE A 201 0.56 -5.50 0.31
N GLU A 202 0.53 -5.22 -0.99
CA GLU A 202 1.63 -4.60 -1.70
C GLU A 202 1.49 -3.09 -1.74
N VAL A 203 2.56 -2.37 -1.45
CA VAL A 203 2.61 -0.91 -1.55
C VAL A 203 3.56 -0.52 -2.66
N THR A 204 3.02 0.11 -3.68
CA THR A 204 3.76 0.62 -4.83
C THR A 204 3.80 2.14 -4.84
N ARG A 205 4.71 2.69 -5.63
CA ARG A 205 4.80 4.12 -5.91
C ARG A 205 5.07 4.35 -7.39
N ASP A 206 4.22 5.14 -8.00
CA ASP A 206 4.45 5.69 -9.34
C ASP A 206 4.45 7.22 -9.25
N ASN A 207 5.62 7.82 -9.48
CA ASN A 207 5.85 9.26 -9.31
C ASN A 207 5.47 9.77 -7.90
N SER A 208 4.44 10.60 -7.81
CA SER A 208 3.91 11.15 -6.54
C SER A 208 2.82 10.29 -5.91
N ILE A 209 2.14 9.48 -6.71
CA ILE A 209 1.00 8.66 -6.26
C ILE A 209 1.52 7.35 -5.71
N ARG A 210 0.99 6.96 -4.56
CA ARG A 210 1.22 5.66 -3.95
C ARG A 210 -0.07 4.86 -3.99
N GLN A 211 0.08 3.55 -4.09
CA GLN A 211 -1.06 2.65 -4.10
C GLN A 211 -0.78 1.46 -3.19
N TRP A 212 -1.76 1.03 -2.45
CA TRP A 212 -1.74 -0.26 -1.81
C TRP A 212 -2.72 -1.21 -2.52
N ASN A 213 -2.27 -2.45 -2.69
CA ASN A 213 -3.00 -3.51 -3.38
C ASN A 213 -3.14 -4.70 -2.44
N LEU A 214 -4.34 -5.20 -2.25
CA LEU A 214 -4.60 -6.46 -1.56
C LEU A 214 -4.29 -7.61 -2.52
N VAL A 215 -3.08 -8.18 -2.42
CA VAL A 215 -2.60 -9.23 -3.37
C VAL A 215 -2.88 -10.64 -2.90
N LYS A 216 -3.20 -10.80 -1.63
CA LYS A 216 -3.65 -12.07 -1.05
C LYS A 216 -4.66 -11.81 0.05
N GLN A 217 -5.77 -12.53 0.00
CA GLN A 217 -6.74 -12.67 1.07
C GLN A 217 -7.19 -14.13 1.10
N LYS A 218 -6.96 -14.84 2.23
CA LYS A 218 -7.22 -16.27 2.34
C LYS A 218 -8.72 -16.58 2.35
N ASP A 219 -9.50 -15.76 3.05
CA ASP A 219 -10.91 -16.04 3.33
C ASP A 219 -11.84 -14.95 2.72
N GLY A 220 -11.40 -14.26 1.69
CA GLY A 220 -12.16 -13.22 1.01
C GLY A 220 -11.60 -12.90 -0.38
N PRO A 221 -12.24 -12.00 -1.12
CA PRO A 221 -11.73 -11.53 -2.42
C PRO A 221 -10.44 -10.73 -2.23
N ASP A 222 -9.51 -10.91 -3.15
CA ASP A 222 -8.31 -10.09 -3.32
C ASP A 222 -8.50 -9.04 -4.43
N GLY A 223 -7.43 -8.31 -4.77
CA GLY A 223 -7.42 -7.35 -5.87
C GLY A 223 -7.95 -5.95 -5.52
N LEU A 224 -8.37 -5.71 -4.27
CA LEU A 224 -8.73 -4.37 -3.81
C LEU A 224 -7.53 -3.43 -3.88
N LYS A 225 -7.74 -2.22 -4.43
CA LYS A 225 -6.70 -1.22 -4.62
C LYS A 225 -7.17 0.14 -4.17
N HIS A 226 -6.29 0.86 -3.47
CA HIS A 226 -6.53 2.25 -3.08
C HIS A 226 -5.25 3.08 -3.29
N SER A 227 -5.45 4.32 -3.65
CA SER A 227 -4.36 5.28 -3.83
C SER A 227 -4.27 6.21 -2.62
N PHE A 228 -3.05 6.66 -2.34
CA PHE A 228 -2.80 7.63 -1.28
C PHE A 228 -1.62 8.53 -1.62
N ASN A 229 -1.62 9.72 -1.02
CA ASN A 229 -0.50 10.63 -1.02
C ASN A 229 0.13 10.71 0.37
N LEU A 230 1.37 11.18 0.43
CA LEU A 230 2.00 11.60 1.66
C LEU A 230 2.01 13.11 1.68
N LEU A 231 1.14 13.70 2.52
CA LEU A 231 1.08 15.14 2.74
C LEU A 231 2.21 15.54 3.68
N GLU A 232 3.05 16.48 3.25
CA GLU A 232 4.11 17.02 4.07
C GLU A 232 3.54 17.93 5.16
N VAL A 233 4.02 17.74 6.38
CA VAL A 233 3.61 18.49 7.57
C VAL A 233 4.86 19.15 8.15
N ALA A 234 4.88 20.47 8.20
CA ALA A 234 5.94 21.24 8.86
C ALA A 234 5.87 21.06 10.40
N LEU A 235 7.01 20.78 11.01
CA LEU A 235 7.14 20.52 12.45
C LEU A 235 7.98 21.57 13.19
N GLY A 236 8.33 22.66 12.51
CA GLY A 236 9.20 23.71 13.01
C GLY A 236 10.61 23.63 12.46
N THR A 237 11.59 24.02 13.23
CA THR A 237 13.01 24.02 12.86
C THR A 237 13.83 23.21 13.86
N ASP A 238 14.97 22.70 13.41
CA ASP A 238 15.95 22.04 14.29
C ASP A 238 16.83 23.05 15.03
N ILE A 239 17.85 22.53 15.74
CA ILE A 239 18.77 23.35 16.53
C ILE A 239 19.63 24.30 15.67
N ASP A 240 19.82 23.95 14.41
CA ASP A 240 20.61 24.72 13.44
C ASP A 240 19.74 25.69 12.63
N GLY A 241 18.42 25.71 12.88
CA GLY A 241 17.44 26.57 12.20
C GLY A 241 16.89 25.98 10.90
N ASP A 242 17.27 24.75 10.55
CA ASP A 242 16.78 24.08 9.35
C ASP A 242 15.33 23.56 9.53
N PRO A 243 14.48 23.65 8.50
CA PRO A 243 13.09 23.21 8.60
C PRO A 243 12.99 21.69 8.81
N ILE A 244 12.19 21.30 9.79
CA ILE A 244 11.83 19.91 10.06
C ILE A 244 10.45 19.64 9.49
N SER A 245 10.30 18.55 8.74
CA SER A 245 9.00 18.07 8.28
C SER A 245 8.88 16.54 8.42
N SER A 246 7.66 16.06 8.33
CA SER A 246 7.33 14.66 8.15
C SER A 246 6.05 14.56 7.33
N CYS A 247 5.51 13.35 7.14
CA CYS A 247 4.33 13.19 6.32
C CYS A 247 3.21 12.45 7.06
N CYS A 248 1.97 12.73 6.62
CA CYS A 248 0.77 11.96 6.96
C CYS A 248 0.17 11.34 5.70
N VAL A 249 -0.47 10.19 5.86
CA VAL A 249 -1.24 9.56 4.78
C VAL A 249 -2.51 10.37 4.54
N SER A 250 -2.79 10.63 3.25
CA SER A 250 -4.06 11.15 2.76
C SER A 250 -4.60 10.20 1.71
N GLU A 251 -5.81 9.73 1.93
CA GLU A 251 -6.53 8.96 0.93
C GLU A 251 -6.73 9.82 -0.32
N VAL A 252 -6.62 9.20 -1.47
CA VAL A 252 -6.89 9.84 -2.76
C VAL A 252 -8.15 9.21 -3.31
N ASP A 253 -9.21 9.99 -3.42
CA ASP A 253 -10.45 9.54 -4.02
C ASP A 253 -10.24 9.13 -5.48
N ALA A 254 -11.02 8.15 -5.95
CA ALA A 254 -10.96 7.71 -7.33
C ALA A 254 -11.14 8.89 -8.31
N ASP A 255 -11.95 9.86 -7.95
CA ASP A 255 -12.16 11.08 -8.73
C ASP A 255 -10.92 12.00 -8.77
N GLU A 256 -10.12 12.06 -7.69
CA GLU A 256 -8.84 12.80 -7.68
C GLU A 256 -7.75 12.10 -8.50
N LEU A 257 -7.80 10.78 -8.66
CA LEU A 257 -6.91 10.05 -9.57
C LEU A 257 -7.12 10.46 -11.04
N PHE A 258 -8.35 10.82 -11.39
CA PHE A 258 -8.67 11.35 -12.72
C PHE A 258 -8.33 12.83 -12.86
N THR A 259 -8.16 13.58 -11.76
CA THR A 259 -7.73 14.99 -11.81
C THR A 259 -6.21 15.15 -11.93
N ASN A 260 -5.42 14.19 -11.49
CA ASN A 260 -3.99 14.12 -11.79
C ASN A 260 -3.76 13.46 -13.16
N VAL A 261 -4.27 14.07 -14.22
CA VAL A 261 -3.85 13.75 -15.58
C VAL A 261 -2.33 13.86 -15.62
N SER A 262 -1.67 12.74 -15.82
CA SER A 262 -0.22 12.69 -15.95
C SER A 262 0.20 13.75 -16.97
N MET A 263 0.81 14.84 -16.51
CA MET A 263 1.27 15.90 -17.42
C MET A 263 2.23 15.29 -18.44
N PRO A 264 2.21 15.78 -19.69
CA PRO A 264 3.14 15.32 -20.71
C PRO A 264 4.57 15.35 -20.18
N GLN A 265 5.26 14.20 -20.14
CA GLN A 265 6.62 14.08 -19.64
C GLN A 265 7.62 14.19 -20.82
N GLY A 266 8.56 15.14 -20.69
CA GLY A 266 9.57 15.39 -21.71
C GLY A 266 9.16 16.44 -22.77
N ALA A 267 10.19 17.02 -23.41
CA ALA A 267 10.01 18.13 -24.34
C ALA A 267 9.07 17.80 -25.52
N ASN A 268 9.24 16.62 -26.12
CA ASN A 268 8.43 16.22 -27.28
C ASN A 268 6.95 16.07 -26.94
N GLN A 269 6.59 15.52 -25.78
CA GLN A 269 5.19 15.34 -25.41
C GLN A 269 4.50 16.66 -25.08
N ARG A 270 5.21 17.64 -24.50
CA ARG A 270 4.67 18.99 -24.28
C ARG A 270 4.40 19.68 -25.61
N ILE A 271 5.37 19.64 -26.54
CA ILE A 271 5.21 20.21 -27.89
C ILE A 271 4.02 19.56 -28.60
N VAL A 272 3.91 18.23 -28.54
CA VAL A 272 2.80 17.49 -29.16
C VAL A 272 1.47 17.89 -28.51
N MET A 273 1.40 17.96 -27.19
CA MET A 273 0.15 18.32 -26.51
C MET A 273 -0.30 19.75 -26.81
N GLU A 274 0.63 20.69 -26.87
CA GLU A 274 0.37 22.07 -27.29
C GLU A 274 -0.11 22.13 -28.74
N ALA A 275 0.50 21.36 -29.64
CA ALA A 275 0.11 21.29 -31.04
C ALA A 275 -1.29 20.71 -31.25
N LEU A 276 -1.70 19.76 -30.39
CA LEU A 276 -3.00 19.09 -30.48
C LEU A 276 -4.13 19.87 -29.80
N ALA A 277 -3.84 20.84 -28.93
CA ALA A 277 -4.85 21.57 -28.19
C ALA A 277 -5.92 22.22 -29.12
N PRO A 278 -5.57 22.95 -30.19
CA PRO A 278 -6.55 23.53 -31.10
C PRO A 278 -7.39 22.48 -31.86
N LEU A 279 -6.80 21.31 -32.15
CA LEU A 279 -7.52 20.21 -32.80
C LEU A 279 -8.57 19.60 -31.87
N PHE A 280 -8.23 19.43 -30.61
CA PHE A 280 -9.21 18.96 -29.62
C PHE A 280 -10.35 19.93 -29.42
N ASP A 281 -10.07 21.25 -29.41
CA ASP A 281 -11.12 22.26 -29.29
C ASP A 281 -12.08 22.28 -30.47
N ALA A 282 -11.62 21.84 -31.66
CA ALA A 282 -12.42 21.68 -32.88
C ALA A 282 -12.91 20.25 -33.13
N GLY A 283 -12.66 19.34 -32.18
CA GLY A 283 -12.99 17.90 -32.32
C GLY A 283 -14.49 17.62 -32.33
N SER A 284 -14.84 16.40 -32.75
CA SER A 284 -16.22 15.91 -32.79
C SER A 284 -16.61 15.17 -31.51
N THR A 285 -17.85 15.37 -31.05
CA THR A 285 -18.44 14.60 -29.94
C THR A 285 -19.32 13.46 -30.47
N GLY A 286 -19.59 12.45 -29.63
CA GLY A 286 -20.50 11.36 -29.96
C GLY A 286 -19.96 10.38 -30.98
N VAL A 287 -18.65 10.29 -31.12
CA VAL A 287 -17.99 9.34 -32.02
C VAL A 287 -18.06 7.93 -31.40
N GLU A 288 -18.43 6.93 -32.21
CA GLU A 288 -18.55 5.55 -31.78
C GLU A 288 -17.22 5.02 -31.18
N GLY A 289 -17.30 4.38 -30.01
CA GLY A 289 -16.14 3.89 -29.27
C GLY A 289 -15.40 4.93 -28.44
N THR A 290 -15.86 6.19 -28.40
CA THR A 290 -15.31 7.25 -27.54
C THR A 290 -16.29 7.64 -26.43
N PRO A 291 -15.83 8.21 -25.30
CA PRO A 291 -16.74 8.70 -24.27
C PRO A 291 -17.72 9.75 -24.83
N PRO A 292 -19.01 9.73 -24.46
CA PRO A 292 -20.09 10.51 -25.12
C PRO A 292 -19.80 12.04 -25.21
N ASP A 293 -19.16 12.59 -24.19
CA ASP A 293 -18.87 14.04 -24.09
C ASP A 293 -17.43 14.41 -24.46
N SER A 294 -16.65 13.48 -25.03
CA SER A 294 -15.27 13.71 -25.40
C SER A 294 -15.15 14.32 -26.79
N LEU A 295 -14.38 15.40 -26.91
CA LEU A 295 -13.94 15.93 -28.19
C LEU A 295 -12.85 15.02 -28.74
N SER A 296 -13.16 14.33 -29.84
CA SER A 296 -12.32 13.31 -30.47
C SER A 296 -11.78 13.81 -31.81
N ILE A 297 -10.52 13.46 -32.10
CA ILE A 297 -9.82 13.83 -33.34
C ILE A 297 -9.26 12.55 -34.00
N ASP A 298 -9.02 12.60 -35.29
CA ASP A 298 -8.39 11.51 -36.03
C ASP A 298 -6.90 11.39 -35.65
N ILE A 299 -6.42 10.15 -35.38
CA ILE A 299 -5.03 9.89 -34.97
C ILE A 299 -4.02 10.30 -36.03
N GLU A 300 -4.32 10.07 -37.33
CA GLU A 300 -3.39 10.41 -38.40
C GLU A 300 -3.29 11.94 -38.55
N GLN A 301 -4.40 12.66 -38.42
CA GLN A 301 -4.41 14.11 -38.37
C GLN A 301 -3.62 14.63 -37.16
N ALA A 302 -3.78 14.00 -36.00
CA ALA A 302 -3.03 14.34 -34.80
C ALA A 302 -1.53 14.14 -34.99
N VAL A 303 -1.11 13.01 -35.59
CA VAL A 303 0.29 12.72 -35.89
C VAL A 303 0.88 13.73 -36.87
N ALA A 304 0.18 14.06 -37.94
CA ALA A 304 0.63 15.02 -38.96
C ALA A 304 0.83 16.42 -38.32
N THR A 305 -0.15 16.86 -37.51
CA THR A 305 -0.08 18.18 -36.85
C THR A 305 1.06 18.21 -35.82
N ALA A 306 1.18 17.20 -35.01
CA ALA A 306 2.27 17.06 -34.01
C ALA A 306 3.66 17.03 -34.67
N ALA A 307 3.79 16.26 -35.77
CA ALA A 307 5.05 16.15 -36.52
C ALA A 307 5.53 17.48 -37.07
N SER A 308 4.61 18.38 -37.50
CA SER A 308 4.94 19.69 -38.03
C SER A 308 5.62 20.62 -37.00
N LYS A 309 5.40 20.38 -35.71
CA LYS A 309 5.91 21.20 -34.61
C LYS A 309 7.18 20.64 -33.95
N LEU A 310 7.54 19.37 -34.23
CA LEU A 310 8.74 18.78 -33.68
C LEU A 310 10.01 19.26 -34.32
N THR A 311 11.04 19.55 -33.54
CA THR A 311 12.32 20.09 -33.97
C THR A 311 13.35 19.04 -34.44
N CYS A 312 12.98 17.77 -34.46
CA CYS A 312 13.84 16.68 -34.93
C CYS A 312 13.92 16.62 -36.48
N PRO A 313 14.88 15.87 -37.07
CA PRO A 313 14.97 15.68 -38.52
C PRO A 313 13.67 15.24 -39.16
N SER A 314 13.38 15.73 -40.37
CA SER A 314 12.07 15.56 -41.04
C SER A 314 11.65 14.11 -41.22
N ASP A 315 12.60 13.21 -41.51
CA ASP A 315 12.41 11.78 -41.66
C ASP A 315 11.97 11.08 -40.37
N LYS A 316 12.26 11.65 -39.18
CA LYS A 316 11.93 11.10 -37.87
C LYS A 316 10.71 11.75 -37.21
N ARG A 317 10.15 12.82 -37.75
CA ARG A 317 9.08 13.60 -37.10
C ARG A 317 7.82 12.77 -36.87
N ASN A 318 7.35 12.05 -37.87
CA ASN A 318 6.14 11.21 -37.74
C ASN A 318 6.33 10.08 -36.73
N THR A 319 7.48 9.43 -36.72
CA THR A 319 7.79 8.37 -35.73
C THR A 319 7.80 8.95 -34.32
N ARG A 320 8.48 10.09 -34.12
CA ARG A 320 8.53 10.74 -32.82
C ARG A 320 7.17 11.28 -32.33
N ALA A 321 6.33 11.76 -33.25
CA ALA A 321 4.96 12.16 -32.93
C ALA A 321 4.12 10.96 -32.46
N ARG A 322 4.20 9.81 -33.18
CA ARG A 322 3.51 8.58 -32.78
C ARG A 322 4.00 8.05 -31.43
N GLU A 323 5.31 8.01 -31.19
CA GLU A 323 5.90 7.61 -29.92
C GLU A 323 5.40 8.50 -28.76
N ALA A 324 5.35 9.82 -28.98
CA ALA A 324 4.89 10.76 -27.98
C ALA A 324 3.38 10.58 -27.67
N ILE A 325 2.54 10.43 -28.70
CA ILE A 325 1.10 10.18 -28.56
C ILE A 325 0.86 8.83 -27.87
N SER A 326 1.50 7.74 -28.31
CA SER A 326 1.40 6.42 -27.70
C SER A 326 1.82 6.43 -26.23
N GLY A 327 2.91 7.12 -25.90
CA GLY A 327 3.35 7.33 -24.53
C GLY A 327 2.37 8.15 -23.68
N MET A 328 1.64 9.07 -24.25
CA MET A 328 0.56 9.80 -23.55
C MET A 328 -0.71 8.95 -23.39
N VAL A 329 -1.03 8.09 -24.35
CA VAL A 329 -2.14 7.14 -24.25
C VAL A 329 -1.85 6.10 -23.18
N SER A 330 -0.67 5.49 -23.18
CA SER A 330 -0.28 4.46 -22.19
C SER A 330 -0.29 4.99 -20.75
N ARG A 331 -0.06 6.29 -20.56
CA ARG A 331 -0.12 6.95 -19.25
C ARG A 331 -1.47 7.59 -18.93
N GLY A 332 -2.47 7.43 -19.78
CA GLY A 332 -3.81 7.94 -19.53
C GLY A 332 -4.00 9.44 -19.70
N VAL A 333 -3.02 10.16 -20.28
CA VAL A 333 -3.16 11.58 -20.65
C VAL A 333 -4.17 11.75 -21.79
N LEU A 334 -4.08 10.84 -22.76
CA LEU A 334 -5.00 10.73 -23.88
C LEU A 334 -5.72 9.38 -23.83
N GLY A 335 -6.91 9.32 -24.38
CA GLY A 335 -7.61 8.09 -24.69
C GLY A 335 -7.55 7.81 -26.19
N SER A 336 -7.51 6.53 -26.58
CA SER A 336 -7.60 6.14 -27.99
C SER A 336 -8.49 4.92 -28.17
N HIS A 337 -9.24 4.88 -29.27
CA HIS A 337 -9.98 3.71 -29.75
C HIS A 337 -9.99 3.73 -31.27
N GLU A 338 -9.54 2.65 -31.89
CA GLU A 338 -9.36 2.56 -33.34
C GLU A 338 -8.56 3.75 -33.89
N LYS A 339 -9.19 4.58 -34.73
CA LYS A 339 -8.57 5.76 -35.33
C LYS A 339 -8.82 7.06 -34.57
N TRP A 340 -9.48 6.99 -33.42
CA TRP A 340 -9.87 8.16 -32.66
C TRP A 340 -9.00 8.39 -31.45
N LEU A 341 -8.68 9.65 -31.17
CA LEU A 341 -7.89 10.13 -30.05
C LEU A 341 -8.68 11.23 -29.36
N TRP A 342 -8.73 11.21 -28.04
CA TRP A 342 -9.37 12.24 -27.22
C TRP A 342 -8.54 12.63 -26.02
N LYS A 343 -8.71 13.86 -25.56
CA LYS A 343 -8.18 14.29 -24.26
C LYS A 343 -9.07 13.70 -23.18
N ARG A 344 -8.49 12.96 -22.25
CA ARG A 344 -9.27 12.54 -21.09
C ARG A 344 -9.65 13.78 -20.29
N ARG A 345 -10.94 14.00 -20.11
CA ARG A 345 -11.46 15.10 -19.29
C ARG A 345 -11.34 14.70 -17.83
N ASN A 346 -10.95 15.65 -16.98
CA ASN A 346 -11.23 15.60 -15.56
C ASN A 346 -12.76 15.70 -15.44
N ARG A 347 -13.40 14.66 -14.91
CA ARG A 347 -14.76 14.77 -14.42
C ARG A 347 -14.74 15.28 -13.01
#